data_85407c1bd930bb039514b91ef03975eb
#
_entry.id   85407c1bd930bb039514b91ef03975eb
#
_cell.length_a   1.000
_cell.length_b   1.000
_cell.length_c   1.000
_cell.angle_alpha   90.00
_cell.angle_beta   90.00
_cell.angle_gamma   90.00
#
_symmetry.space_group_name_H-M   'P 1'
#
loop_
_entity.id
_entity.type
_entity.pdbx_description
1 polymer ?
#
loop_
_entity_poly.entity_id
_entity_poly.type
_entity_poly.pdbx_seq_one_letter_code
_entity_poly.pdbx_strand_id
1 'polypeptide(L)'
;VFAAGDNADVLPLKDLDFRRGSDGAGRIVVGLANNQVGVDLKTQGKGLVVEFQRSSLPEGLRRRLDVSDFGTPVQTITAAQQGERVRLSIDPVGDWEHSAYQSDNQFVVEVRPKKVDLSKLTQGPNYSGEKLSLNFQNIEVRSLLQVIADFTNFNIVTSDTVTGALTLRLKDVPWDQALQIIMDAKGLGMRKSGTVLWIAPKDEIDERTRKDFEAAQAIA
;
A
#
# COMPACT_ATOMS: atom_id res chain seq x y z
N VAL A 1 14.54 6.00 -2.95
CA VAL A 1 15.02 5.29 -1.75
C VAL A 1 13.99 5.44 -0.64
N PHE A 2 13.45 4.33 -0.15
CA PHE A 2 12.43 4.36 0.91
C PHE A 2 13.04 4.37 2.30
N ALA A 3 14.15 3.69 2.47
CA ALA A 3 14.88 3.67 3.74
C ALA A 3 16.33 3.31 3.49
N ALA A 4 17.20 3.85 4.32
CA ALA A 4 18.55 3.31 4.45
C ALA A 4 18.43 2.09 5.36
N GLY A 5 18.89 0.94 4.90
CA GLY A 5 18.84 -0.26 5.70
C GLY A 5 19.80 -0.20 6.87
N ASP A 6 19.30 -0.49 8.04
CA ASP A 6 20.10 -0.54 9.26
C ASP A 6 20.53 -1.98 9.63
N ASN A 7 20.18 -2.94 8.77
CA ASN A 7 20.54 -4.33 9.01
C ASN A 7 22.05 -4.52 8.92
N ALA A 8 22.64 -5.06 9.98
CA ALA A 8 24.05 -5.44 9.96
C ALA A 8 24.27 -6.73 9.17
N ASP A 9 23.28 -7.60 9.16
CA ASP A 9 23.36 -8.92 8.54
C ASP A 9 22.47 -9.02 7.31
N VAL A 10 22.83 -9.95 6.41
CA VAL A 10 22.00 -10.28 5.25
C VAL A 10 20.85 -11.17 5.72
N LEU A 11 19.63 -10.72 5.51
CA LEU A 11 18.42 -11.42 5.96
C LEU A 11 17.59 -11.90 4.77
N PRO A 12 16.94 -13.07 4.87
CA PRO A 12 16.15 -13.59 3.76
C PRO A 12 14.82 -12.86 3.61
N LEU A 13 14.39 -12.68 2.37
CA LEU A 13 13.02 -12.28 2.09
C LEU A 13 12.09 -13.44 2.47
N LYS A 14 10.91 -13.11 2.99
CA LYS A 14 9.98 -14.13 3.47
C LYS A 14 9.00 -14.59 2.43
N ASP A 15 8.57 -13.69 1.54
CA ASP A 15 7.52 -13.99 0.58
C ASP A 15 7.58 -13.04 -0.62
N LEU A 16 7.04 -13.52 -1.72
CA LEU A 16 6.85 -12.73 -2.94
C LEU A 16 5.54 -13.16 -3.57
N ASP A 17 4.57 -12.25 -3.59
CA ASP A 17 3.23 -12.54 -4.08
C ASP A 17 2.79 -11.48 -5.08
N PHE A 18 1.92 -11.86 -5.99
CA PHE A 18 1.29 -10.96 -6.94
C PHE A 18 -0.21 -11.07 -6.83
N ARG A 19 -0.88 -9.94 -6.74
CA ARG A 19 -2.34 -9.87 -6.67
C ARG A 19 -2.87 -8.82 -7.61
N ARG A 20 -4.08 -9.02 -8.08
CA ARG A 20 -4.79 -8.00 -8.80
C ARG A 20 -5.47 -7.08 -7.80
N GLY A 21 -5.15 -5.78 -7.86
CA GLY A 21 -5.78 -4.78 -7.04
C GLY A 21 -7.00 -4.16 -7.71
N SER A 22 -7.49 -3.08 -7.14
CA SER A 22 -8.60 -2.32 -7.70
C SER A 22 -8.20 -1.69 -9.05
N ASP A 23 -9.16 -1.45 -9.92
CA ASP A 23 -8.96 -0.80 -11.21
C ASP A 23 -7.98 -1.51 -12.15
N GLY A 24 -7.83 -2.81 -12.00
CA GLY A 24 -6.90 -3.56 -12.82
C GLY A 24 -5.44 -3.33 -12.49
N ALA A 25 -5.14 -2.81 -11.32
CA ALA A 25 -3.76 -2.63 -10.88
C ALA A 25 -3.09 -3.96 -10.58
N GLY A 26 -1.81 -4.08 -10.92
CA GLY A 26 -0.98 -5.18 -10.47
C GLY A 26 -0.36 -4.82 -9.13
N ARG A 27 -0.52 -5.68 -8.14
CA ARG A 27 -0.01 -5.45 -6.79
C ARG A 27 1.01 -6.51 -6.44
N ILE A 28 2.26 -6.08 -6.24
CA ILE A 28 3.36 -6.96 -5.87
C ILE A 28 3.63 -6.76 -4.39
N VAL A 29 3.54 -7.84 -3.61
CA VAL A 29 3.75 -7.82 -2.17
C VAL A 29 4.99 -8.64 -1.84
N VAL A 30 5.96 -7.99 -1.21
CA VAL A 30 7.20 -8.65 -0.80
C VAL A 30 7.25 -8.70 0.72
N GLY A 31 7.35 -9.89 1.27
CA GLY A 31 7.54 -10.08 2.70
C GLY A 31 8.99 -9.86 3.08
N LEU A 32 9.24 -8.97 4.02
CA LEU A 32 10.58 -8.62 4.49
C LEU A 32 10.87 -9.30 5.81
N ALA A 33 12.15 -9.49 6.10
CA ALA A 33 12.58 -10.11 7.38
C ALA A 33 12.23 -9.21 8.57
N ASN A 34 12.33 -7.90 8.39
CA ASN A 34 11.96 -6.91 9.41
C ASN A 34 11.60 -5.59 8.74
N ASN A 35 11.31 -4.57 9.54
CA ASN A 35 10.92 -3.26 9.01
C ASN A 35 12.10 -2.32 8.72
N GLN A 36 13.32 -2.82 8.81
CA GLN A 36 14.53 -2.01 8.60
C GLN A 36 15.27 -2.36 7.32
N VAL A 37 14.68 -3.16 6.47
CA VAL A 37 15.27 -3.49 5.17
C VAL A 37 15.25 -2.24 4.30
N GLY A 38 16.40 -1.85 3.79
CA GLY A 38 16.51 -0.74 2.86
C GLY A 38 16.01 -1.16 1.49
N VAL A 39 15.16 -0.33 0.90
CA VAL A 39 14.56 -0.62 -0.40
C VAL A 39 14.80 0.57 -1.33
N ASP A 40 15.29 0.29 -2.52
CA ASP A 40 15.50 1.27 -3.56
C ASP A 40 14.66 0.89 -4.78
N LEU A 41 13.85 1.82 -5.27
CA LEU A 41 13.01 1.61 -6.43
C LEU A 41 13.33 2.65 -7.48
N LYS A 42 13.50 2.19 -8.72
CA LYS A 42 13.77 3.08 -9.83
C LYS A 42 13.13 2.55 -11.11
N THR A 43 12.83 3.46 -12.01
CA THR A 43 12.42 3.07 -13.36
C THR A 43 13.66 2.83 -14.20
N GLN A 44 13.67 1.75 -14.95
CA GLN A 44 14.77 1.42 -15.85
C GLN A 44 14.20 0.98 -17.20
N GLY A 45 14.46 1.76 -18.23
CA GLY A 45 13.85 1.53 -19.52
C GLY A 45 12.32 1.65 -19.43
N LYS A 46 11.63 0.60 -19.83
CA LYS A 46 10.16 0.54 -19.76
C LYS A 46 9.65 -0.20 -18.53
N GLY A 47 10.53 -0.54 -17.61
CA GLY A 47 10.17 -1.35 -16.45
C GLY A 47 10.55 -0.70 -15.13
N LEU A 48 10.28 -1.43 -14.07
CA LEU A 48 10.64 -1.05 -12.70
C LEU A 48 11.67 -2.03 -12.16
N VAL A 49 12.60 -1.50 -11.37
CA VAL A 49 13.57 -2.31 -10.64
C VAL A 49 13.52 -1.95 -9.18
N VAL A 50 13.35 -2.95 -8.34
CA VAL A 50 13.36 -2.78 -6.88
C VAL A 50 14.56 -3.55 -6.34
N GLU A 51 15.40 -2.89 -5.55
CA GLU A 51 16.53 -3.53 -4.91
C GLU A 51 16.35 -3.53 -3.41
N PHE A 52 16.50 -4.69 -2.81
CA PHE A 52 16.44 -4.88 -1.36
C PHE A 52 17.85 -5.03 -0.83
N GLN A 53 18.26 -4.11 0.01
CA GLN A 53 19.61 -4.06 0.56
C GLN A 53 19.79 -5.15 1.61
N ARG A 54 21.00 -5.72 1.69
CA ARG A 54 21.35 -6.74 2.67
C ARG A 54 20.26 -7.79 2.83
N SER A 55 19.83 -8.31 1.69
CA SER A 55 18.77 -9.30 1.63
C SER A 55 19.23 -10.50 0.82
N SER A 56 18.73 -11.67 1.18
CA SER A 56 18.94 -12.89 0.42
C SER A 56 17.61 -13.37 -0.15
N LEU A 57 17.70 -14.08 -1.26
CA LEU A 57 16.54 -14.61 -1.94
C LEU A 57 16.54 -16.14 -1.78
N PRO A 58 15.59 -16.70 -1.01
CA PRO A 58 15.46 -18.15 -0.89
C PRO A 58 15.21 -18.81 -2.25
N GLU A 59 15.66 -20.03 -2.41
CA GLU A 59 15.51 -20.74 -3.70
C GLU A 59 14.06 -20.83 -4.16
N GLY A 60 13.13 -21.02 -3.24
CA GLY A 60 11.71 -21.07 -3.56
C GLY A 60 11.15 -19.77 -4.13
N LEU A 61 11.84 -18.66 -3.95
CA LEU A 61 11.45 -17.35 -4.47
C LEU A 61 12.29 -16.93 -5.66
N ARG A 62 13.33 -17.67 -6.03
CA ARG A 62 14.17 -17.39 -7.20
C ARG A 62 13.47 -17.90 -8.45
N ARG A 63 12.53 -17.13 -8.95
CA ARG A 63 11.74 -17.54 -10.09
C ARG A 63 11.25 -16.35 -10.89
N ARG A 64 10.87 -16.65 -12.11
CA ARG A 64 10.18 -15.71 -12.97
C ARG A 64 8.69 -16.00 -12.89
N LEU A 65 7.92 -15.00 -12.52
CA LEU A 65 6.47 -15.12 -12.46
C LEU A 65 5.86 -14.53 -13.72
N ASP A 66 5.11 -15.35 -14.44
CA ASP A 66 4.30 -14.87 -15.56
C ASP A 66 2.91 -14.54 -15.02
N VAL A 67 2.60 -13.26 -14.98
CA VAL A 67 1.33 -12.76 -14.46
C VAL A 67 0.52 -12.06 -15.54
N SER A 68 0.79 -12.38 -16.80
CA SER A 68 0.11 -11.77 -17.95
C SER A 68 -1.39 -12.05 -17.97
N ASP A 69 -1.82 -13.16 -17.36
CA ASP A 69 -3.23 -13.55 -17.35
C ASP A 69 -4.06 -12.84 -16.28
N PHE A 70 -3.44 -12.00 -15.45
CA PHE A 70 -4.13 -11.33 -14.36
C PHE A 70 -4.92 -10.10 -14.81
N GLY A 71 -4.71 -9.65 -16.06
CA GLY A 71 -5.41 -8.48 -16.56
C GLY A 71 -4.89 -7.16 -16.00
N THR A 72 -3.62 -7.12 -15.62
CA THR A 72 -2.97 -5.93 -15.11
C THR A 72 -1.88 -5.47 -16.08
N PRO A 73 -1.31 -4.26 -15.93
CA PRO A 73 -0.18 -3.86 -16.77
C PRO A 73 1.05 -4.75 -16.60
N VAL A 74 1.21 -5.38 -15.45
CA VAL A 74 2.39 -6.21 -15.19
C VAL A 74 2.30 -7.53 -15.95
N GLN A 75 3.34 -7.85 -16.71
CA GLN A 75 3.42 -9.09 -17.47
C GLN A 75 4.29 -10.13 -16.78
N THR A 76 5.47 -9.74 -16.36
CA THR A 76 6.39 -10.66 -15.67
C THR A 76 7.09 -9.97 -14.51
N ILE A 77 7.46 -10.79 -13.54
CA ILE A 77 8.23 -10.37 -12.38
C ILE A 77 9.38 -11.37 -12.24
N THR A 78 10.60 -10.86 -12.22
CA THR A 78 11.80 -11.70 -12.07
C THR A 78 12.56 -11.30 -10.82
N ALA A 79 12.81 -12.26 -9.95
CA ALA A 79 13.60 -12.05 -8.73
C ALA A 79 14.95 -12.73 -8.87
N ALA A 80 16.01 -12.01 -8.55
CA ALA A 80 17.37 -12.52 -8.64
C ALA A 80 18.23 -12.01 -7.50
N GLN A 81 19.17 -12.83 -7.09
CA GLN A 81 20.18 -12.46 -6.10
C GLN A 81 21.37 -11.80 -6.79
N GLN A 82 21.75 -10.62 -6.30
CA GLN A 82 22.94 -9.91 -6.79
C GLN A 82 23.80 -9.48 -5.61
N GLY A 83 24.83 -10.24 -5.33
CA GLY A 83 25.67 -10.00 -4.16
C GLY A 83 24.86 -10.09 -2.88
N GLU A 84 24.86 -9.04 -2.08
CA GLU A 84 24.07 -8.96 -0.84
C GLU A 84 22.72 -8.28 -1.05
N ARG A 85 22.27 -8.15 -2.28
CA ARG A 85 21.00 -7.52 -2.62
C ARG A 85 20.12 -8.47 -3.39
N VAL A 86 18.83 -8.28 -3.25
CA VAL A 86 17.83 -8.94 -4.10
C VAL A 86 17.31 -7.91 -5.10
N ARG A 87 17.36 -8.27 -6.38
CA ARG A 87 16.85 -7.42 -7.44
C ARG A 87 15.55 -8.00 -7.97
N LEU A 88 14.51 -7.21 -7.90
CA LEU A 88 13.19 -7.55 -8.42
C LEU A 88 12.93 -6.72 -9.67
N SER A 89 12.78 -7.37 -10.81
CA SER A 89 12.50 -6.72 -12.09
C SER A 89 11.04 -6.91 -12.43
N ILE A 90 10.35 -5.81 -12.71
CA ILE A 90 8.93 -5.79 -13.05
C ILE A 90 8.80 -5.28 -14.47
N ASP A 91 8.20 -6.09 -15.34
CA ASP A 91 8.03 -5.75 -16.76
C ASP A 91 6.57 -5.46 -17.05
N PRO A 92 6.17 -4.19 -17.04
CA PRO A 92 4.82 -3.80 -17.43
C PRO A 92 4.71 -3.50 -18.91
N VAL A 93 3.48 -3.43 -19.41
CA VAL A 93 3.18 -3.06 -20.79
C VAL A 93 2.18 -1.92 -20.84
N GLY A 94 2.20 -1.18 -21.94
CA GLY A 94 1.29 -0.07 -22.15
C GLY A 94 1.69 1.15 -21.35
N ASP A 95 0.77 2.09 -21.22
CA ASP A 95 0.95 3.26 -20.38
C ASP A 95 0.56 2.92 -18.96
N TRP A 96 1.47 3.12 -18.03
CA TRP A 96 1.28 2.76 -16.64
C TRP A 96 1.89 3.79 -15.72
N GLU A 97 1.36 3.81 -14.51
CA GLU A 97 1.94 4.57 -13.40
C GLU A 97 2.08 3.65 -12.20
N HIS A 98 2.94 4.00 -11.28
CA HIS A 98 3.19 3.17 -10.13
C HIS A 98 3.17 3.96 -8.84
N SER A 99 2.90 3.26 -7.76
CA SER A 99 3.13 3.75 -6.41
C SER A 99 3.72 2.61 -5.59
N ALA A 100 4.46 2.96 -4.57
CA ALA A 100 5.08 1.97 -3.71
C ALA A 100 5.10 2.47 -2.27
N TYR A 101 4.99 1.54 -1.34
CA TYR A 101 5.07 1.87 0.08
C TYR A 101 5.61 0.69 0.85
N GLN A 102 6.12 0.97 2.03
CA GLN A 102 6.59 -0.02 2.98
C GLN A 102 5.76 0.10 4.25
N SER A 103 5.16 -0.99 4.67
CA SER A 103 4.34 -1.06 5.87
C SER A 103 4.77 -2.26 6.70
N ASP A 104 5.27 -2.01 7.90
CA ASP A 104 5.81 -3.04 8.79
C ASP A 104 6.83 -3.93 8.07
N ASN A 105 6.55 -5.22 7.90
CA ASN A 105 7.43 -6.18 7.26
C ASN A 105 7.12 -6.40 5.78
N GLN A 106 6.36 -5.52 5.17
CA GLN A 106 5.96 -5.70 3.77
C GLN A 106 6.35 -4.50 2.92
N PHE A 107 6.80 -4.78 1.72
CA PHE A 107 6.98 -3.77 0.70
C PHE A 107 6.00 -4.06 -0.44
N VAL A 108 5.21 -3.06 -0.82
CA VAL A 108 4.15 -3.23 -1.82
C VAL A 108 4.40 -2.26 -2.97
N VAL A 109 4.32 -2.79 -4.18
CA VAL A 109 4.38 -1.98 -5.41
C VAL A 109 3.07 -2.17 -6.15
N GLU A 110 2.41 -1.08 -6.48
CA GLU A 110 1.22 -1.11 -7.32
C GLU A 110 1.55 -0.50 -8.68
N VAL A 111 1.22 -1.21 -9.74
CA VAL A 111 1.36 -0.75 -11.12
C VAL A 111 -0.03 -0.67 -11.72
N ARG A 112 -0.44 0.53 -12.10
CA ARG A 112 -1.79 0.79 -12.59
C ARG A 112 -1.76 1.24 -14.03
N PRO A 113 -2.80 0.90 -14.83
CA PRO A 113 -2.91 1.49 -16.15
C PRO A 113 -3.10 3.00 -16.01
N LYS A 114 -2.37 3.74 -16.81
CA LYS A 114 -2.52 5.19 -16.85
C LYS A 114 -3.76 5.51 -17.67
N LYS A 115 -4.74 6.13 -17.02
CA LYS A 115 -5.99 6.44 -17.68
C LYS A 115 -5.89 7.73 -18.46
N VAL A 116 -6.51 7.76 -19.64
CA VAL A 116 -6.64 8.96 -20.46
C VAL A 116 -7.71 9.87 -19.90
N ASP A 117 -7.79 11.09 -20.39
CA ASP A 117 -8.74 12.10 -19.90
C ASP A 117 -10.19 11.66 -19.85
N LEU A 118 -10.58 10.77 -20.73
CA LEU A 118 -11.93 10.20 -20.70
C LEU A 118 -12.23 9.54 -19.37
N SER A 119 -11.20 9.15 -18.64
CA SER A 119 -11.36 8.57 -17.32
C SER A 119 -11.93 9.54 -16.31
N LYS A 120 -11.88 10.83 -16.57
CA LYS A 120 -12.53 11.82 -15.71
C LYS A 120 -14.02 11.63 -15.66
N LEU A 121 -14.57 11.00 -16.68
CA LEU A 121 -15.99 10.70 -16.75
C LEU A 121 -16.34 9.37 -16.12
N THR A 122 -15.35 8.55 -15.83
CA THR A 122 -15.56 7.26 -15.19
C THR A 122 -15.37 7.38 -13.70
N GLN A 123 -16.25 6.74 -12.98
CA GLN A 123 -16.22 6.77 -11.53
C GLN A 123 -15.53 5.51 -10.99
N GLY A 124 -14.24 5.47 -11.15
CA GLY A 124 -13.42 4.45 -10.50
C GLY A 124 -12.96 4.94 -9.12
N PRO A 125 -12.36 4.10 -8.30
CA PRO A 125 -11.74 4.52 -7.05
C PRO A 125 -10.45 5.29 -7.34
N ASN A 126 -10.61 6.51 -7.82
CA ASN A 126 -9.49 7.40 -8.10
C ASN A 126 -9.12 8.17 -6.84
N TYR A 127 -7.84 8.16 -6.54
CA TYR A 127 -7.32 8.95 -5.44
C TYR A 127 -6.97 10.33 -5.98
N SER A 128 -7.72 11.33 -5.57
CA SER A 128 -7.58 12.69 -6.08
C SER A 128 -7.03 13.67 -5.06
N GLY A 129 -6.70 13.21 -3.87
CA GLY A 129 -6.16 14.06 -2.82
C GLY A 129 -4.76 14.58 -3.13
N GLU A 130 -4.34 15.59 -2.39
CA GLU A 130 -2.98 16.09 -2.48
C GLU A 130 -1.99 15.01 -2.07
N LYS A 131 -0.87 14.97 -2.78
CA LYS A 131 0.18 13.99 -2.50
C LYS A 131 0.95 14.36 -1.25
N LEU A 132 1.28 13.36 -0.47
CA LEU A 132 2.08 13.52 0.72
C LEU A 132 3.19 12.47 0.79
N SER A 133 4.19 12.78 1.57
CA SER A 133 5.28 11.84 1.86
C SER A 133 5.39 11.69 3.35
N LEU A 134 5.36 10.44 3.82
CA LEU A 134 5.44 10.09 5.23
C LEU A 134 6.55 9.09 5.46
N ASN A 135 7.29 9.30 6.53
CA ASN A 135 8.30 8.36 6.97
C ASN A 135 8.23 8.24 8.49
N PHE A 136 7.49 7.24 8.95
CA PHE A 136 7.31 6.99 10.38
C PHE A 136 7.73 5.57 10.72
N GLN A 137 8.41 5.43 11.83
CA GLN A 137 8.82 4.15 12.34
C GLN A 137 8.16 3.94 13.71
N ASN A 138 7.40 2.85 13.82
CA ASN A 138 6.72 2.45 15.06
C ASN A 138 5.85 3.59 15.65
N ILE A 139 5.08 4.25 14.81
CA ILE A 139 4.15 5.30 15.24
C ILE A 139 2.80 4.69 15.62
N GLU A 140 2.16 5.23 16.64
CA GLU A 140 0.80 4.82 16.98
C GLU A 140 -0.17 5.19 15.85
N VAL A 141 -1.09 4.27 15.53
CA VAL A 141 -2.05 4.47 14.45
C VAL A 141 -2.87 5.75 14.66
N ARG A 142 -3.28 6.02 15.88
CA ARG A 142 -4.03 7.26 16.20
C ARG A 142 -3.24 8.51 15.88
N SER A 143 -1.95 8.51 16.23
CA SER A 143 -1.08 9.65 15.94
C SER A 143 -0.90 9.84 14.44
N LEU A 144 -0.78 8.74 13.69
CA LEU A 144 -0.66 8.79 12.25
C LEU A 144 -1.93 9.34 11.59
N LEU A 145 -3.10 8.93 12.07
CA LEU A 145 -4.37 9.45 11.59
C LEU A 145 -4.52 10.94 11.90
N GLN A 146 -4.00 11.39 13.03
CA GLN A 146 -4.00 12.81 13.37
C GLN A 146 -3.13 13.63 12.41
N VAL A 147 -2.00 13.09 12.00
CA VAL A 147 -1.14 13.73 10.98
C VAL A 147 -1.92 13.94 9.69
N ILE A 148 -2.66 12.93 9.25
CA ILE A 148 -3.48 13.01 8.04
C ILE A 148 -4.62 14.01 8.23
N ALA A 149 -5.23 14.06 9.42
CA ALA A 149 -6.27 15.03 9.74
C ALA A 149 -5.75 16.46 9.62
N ASP A 150 -4.56 16.71 10.15
CA ASP A 150 -3.94 18.04 10.10
C ASP A 150 -3.60 18.44 8.66
N PHE A 151 -3.18 17.47 7.85
CA PHE A 151 -2.83 17.71 6.46
C PHE A 151 -4.06 18.03 5.60
N THR A 152 -5.17 17.36 5.86
CA THR A 152 -6.37 17.43 5.01
C THR A 152 -7.44 18.38 5.55
N ASN A 153 -7.30 18.86 6.77
CA ASN A 153 -8.31 19.65 7.47
C ASN A 153 -9.62 18.90 7.74
N PHE A 154 -9.61 17.58 7.60
CA PHE A 154 -10.73 16.76 8.06
C PHE A 154 -10.64 16.54 9.56
N ASN A 155 -11.81 16.38 10.18
CA ASN A 155 -11.88 15.98 11.58
C ASN A 155 -11.93 14.44 11.62
N ILE A 156 -10.87 13.83 12.15
CA ILE A 156 -10.82 12.39 12.26
C ILE A 156 -11.11 11.99 13.69
N VAL A 157 -12.14 11.17 13.85
CA VAL A 157 -12.53 10.60 15.14
C VAL A 157 -12.24 9.10 15.09
N THR A 158 -11.54 8.62 16.08
CA THR A 158 -11.18 7.21 16.18
C THR A 158 -11.90 6.55 17.34
N SER A 159 -12.32 5.31 17.13
CA SER A 159 -12.86 4.47 18.21
C SER A 159 -11.76 4.14 19.22
N ASP A 160 -12.12 3.93 20.46
CA ASP A 160 -11.18 3.51 21.51
C ASP A 160 -10.53 2.15 21.21
N THR A 161 -11.14 1.37 20.34
CA THR A 161 -10.61 0.07 19.92
C THR A 161 -9.53 0.19 18.85
N VAL A 162 -9.30 1.37 18.29
CA VAL A 162 -8.21 1.59 17.34
C VAL A 162 -6.91 1.68 18.13
N THR A 163 -6.11 0.64 18.07
CA THR A 163 -4.87 0.51 18.82
C THR A 163 -3.75 -0.05 17.94
N GLY A 164 -2.54 -0.02 18.46
CA GLY A 164 -1.39 -0.57 17.79
C GLY A 164 -0.51 0.48 17.14
N ALA A 165 0.60 0.02 16.63
CA ALA A 165 1.59 0.87 15.98
C ALA A 165 1.89 0.35 14.58
N LEU A 166 2.45 1.21 13.75
CA LEU A 166 2.70 0.94 12.34
C LEU A 166 3.97 1.65 11.91
N THR A 167 4.78 0.97 11.13
CA THR A 167 5.90 1.58 10.42
C THR A 167 5.46 1.82 8.99
N LEU A 168 5.49 3.08 8.56
CA LEU A 168 4.95 3.47 7.27
C LEU A 168 5.90 4.43 6.57
N ARG A 169 6.22 4.12 5.32
CA ARG A 169 7.04 4.97 4.46
C ARG A 169 6.34 5.14 3.13
N LEU A 170 5.90 6.37 2.87
CA LEU A 170 5.19 6.73 1.64
C LEU A 170 5.94 7.88 0.96
N LYS A 171 5.93 7.87 -0.35
CA LYS A 171 6.52 8.94 -1.15
C LYS A 171 5.56 9.34 -2.25
N ASP A 172 5.17 10.62 -2.27
CA ASP A 172 4.29 11.21 -3.29
C ASP A 172 3.00 10.40 -3.49
N VAL A 173 2.35 10.08 -2.39
CA VAL A 173 1.10 9.30 -2.38
C VAL A 173 -0.05 10.23 -2.03
N PRO A 174 -1.18 10.19 -2.78
CA PRO A 174 -2.37 10.97 -2.40
C PRO A 174 -2.82 10.60 -0.97
N TRP A 175 -3.28 11.60 -0.23
CA TRP A 175 -3.63 11.39 1.18
C TRP A 175 -4.77 10.37 1.36
N ASP A 176 -5.71 10.33 0.43
CA ASP A 176 -6.81 9.37 0.49
C ASP A 176 -6.31 7.93 0.26
N GLN A 177 -5.33 7.76 -0.61
CA GLN A 177 -4.67 6.47 -0.79
C GLN A 177 -3.86 6.12 0.47
N ALA A 178 -3.15 7.08 1.05
CA ALA A 178 -2.41 6.87 2.30
C ALA A 178 -3.34 6.40 3.42
N LEU A 179 -4.50 7.04 3.55
CA LEU A 179 -5.51 6.65 4.52
C LEU A 179 -6.01 5.23 4.28
N GLN A 180 -6.26 4.87 3.02
CA GLN A 180 -6.70 3.53 2.67
C GLN A 180 -5.62 2.49 3.03
N ILE A 181 -4.36 2.80 2.79
CA ILE A 181 -3.24 1.91 3.14
C ILE A 181 -3.22 1.65 4.64
N ILE A 182 -3.38 2.69 5.44
CA ILE A 182 -3.39 2.57 6.90
C ILE A 182 -4.57 1.71 7.36
N MET A 183 -5.73 1.95 6.80
CA MET A 183 -6.93 1.19 7.14
C MET A 183 -6.79 -0.28 6.77
N ASP A 184 -6.26 -0.58 5.60
CA ASP A 184 -6.04 -1.95 5.16
C ASP A 184 -5.00 -2.67 6.04
N ALA A 185 -3.95 -1.96 6.44
CA ALA A 185 -2.89 -2.54 7.27
C ALA A 185 -3.40 -2.93 8.66
N LYS A 186 -4.39 -2.23 9.18
CA LYS A 186 -4.89 -2.43 10.55
C LYS A 186 -6.32 -2.97 10.60
N GLY A 187 -6.89 -3.33 9.47
CA GLY A 187 -8.26 -3.87 9.44
C GLY A 187 -9.30 -2.84 9.85
N LEU A 188 -9.11 -1.60 9.49
CA LEU A 188 -10.01 -0.50 9.85
C LEU A 188 -10.94 -0.15 8.71
N GLY A 189 -12.10 0.41 9.07
CA GLY A 189 -13.04 0.98 8.13
C GLY A 189 -13.31 2.43 8.47
N MET A 190 -14.04 3.11 7.60
CA MET A 190 -14.32 4.53 7.72
C MET A 190 -15.77 4.84 7.39
N ARG A 191 -16.36 5.75 8.15
CA ARG A 191 -17.63 6.39 7.80
C ARG A 191 -17.40 7.89 7.70
N LYS A 192 -17.85 8.48 6.61
CA LYS A 192 -17.73 9.92 6.39
C LYS A 192 -19.07 10.61 6.63
N SER A 193 -19.05 11.68 7.41
CA SER A 193 -20.22 12.52 7.63
C SER A 193 -19.76 13.98 7.55
N GLY A 194 -20.05 14.65 6.43
CA GLY A 194 -19.57 16.00 6.19
C GLY A 194 -18.04 16.05 6.17
N THR A 195 -17.46 16.84 7.08
CA THR A 195 -16.01 16.94 7.22
C THR A 195 -15.45 16.01 8.30
N VAL A 196 -16.29 15.16 8.87
CA VAL A 196 -15.89 14.23 9.92
C VAL A 196 -15.70 12.84 9.34
N LEU A 197 -14.55 12.25 9.64
CA LEU A 197 -14.25 10.86 9.30
C LEU A 197 -14.19 10.06 10.59
N TRP A 198 -15.05 9.06 10.69
CA TRP A 198 -15.02 8.14 11.83
C TRP A 198 -14.34 6.85 11.42
N ILE A 199 -13.28 6.52 12.13
CA ILE A 199 -12.43 5.36 11.81
C ILE A 199 -12.47 4.40 13.00
N ALA A 200 -12.76 3.13 12.67
CA ALA A 200 -12.87 2.07 13.65
C ALA A 200 -12.57 0.73 12.98
N PRO A 201 -12.38 -0.35 13.75
CA PRO A 201 -12.27 -1.68 13.15
C PRO A 201 -13.46 -1.98 12.24
N LYS A 202 -13.21 -2.70 11.15
CA LYS A 202 -14.26 -2.99 10.15
C LYS A 202 -15.51 -3.60 10.77
N ASP A 203 -15.34 -4.53 11.70
CA ASP A 203 -16.46 -5.18 12.36
C ASP A 203 -17.34 -4.18 13.10
N GLU A 204 -16.74 -3.22 13.75
CA GLU A 204 -17.45 -2.16 14.48
C GLU A 204 -18.20 -1.21 13.53
N ILE A 205 -17.58 -0.89 12.39
CA ILE A 205 -18.20 -0.08 11.35
C ILE A 205 -19.43 -0.81 10.78
N ASP A 206 -19.26 -2.07 10.43
CA ASP A 206 -20.33 -2.88 9.82
C ASP A 206 -21.50 -3.04 10.79
N GLU A 207 -21.22 -3.31 12.05
CA GLU A 207 -22.25 -3.44 13.09
C GLU A 207 -23.04 -2.15 13.25
N ARG A 208 -22.37 -1.02 13.30
CA ARG A 208 -23.04 0.27 13.45
C ARG A 208 -23.87 0.62 12.24
N THR A 209 -23.37 0.35 11.06
CA THR A 209 -24.13 0.57 9.83
C THR A 209 -25.40 -0.29 9.79
N ARG A 210 -25.29 -1.54 10.23
CA ARG A 210 -26.45 -2.42 10.31
C ARG A 210 -27.48 -1.91 11.32
N LYS A 211 -27.05 -1.46 12.50
CA LYS A 211 -27.94 -0.90 13.51
C LYS A 211 -28.66 0.34 13.00
N ASP A 212 -27.96 1.22 12.31
CA ASP A 212 -28.55 2.43 11.72
C ASP A 212 -29.61 2.06 10.69
N PHE A 213 -29.35 1.04 9.88
CA PHE A 213 -30.31 0.56 8.89
C PHE A 213 -31.56 -0.03 9.54
N GLU A 214 -31.38 -0.86 10.56
CA GLU A 214 -32.50 -1.46 11.32
C GLU A 214 -33.34 -0.38 11.99
N ALA A 215 -32.72 0.62 12.58
CA ALA A 215 -33.42 1.74 13.19
C ALA A 215 -34.25 2.52 12.18
N ALA A 216 -33.71 2.76 10.99
CA ALA A 216 -34.42 3.42 9.92
C ALA A 216 -35.64 2.61 9.46
N GLN A 217 -35.53 1.29 9.38
CA GLN A 217 -36.65 0.43 9.03
C GLN A 217 -37.74 0.42 10.12
N ALA A 218 -37.34 0.46 11.38
CA ALA A 218 -38.28 0.45 12.49
C ALA A 218 -39.12 1.72 12.55
N ILE A 219 -38.64 2.82 12.01
CA ILE A 219 -39.36 4.10 11.95
C ILE A 219 -40.37 4.14 10.80
N ALA A 220 -40.15 3.37 9.78
CA ALA A 220 -40.99 3.38 8.59
C ALA A 220 -42.38 2.69 8.82
#